data_8db8141ec30d0a39d67b56f900299d16
#
_entry.id   8db8141ec30d0a39d67b56f900299d16
#
_cell.length_a   1.000
_cell.length_b   1.000
_cell.length_c   1.000
_cell.angle_alpha   90.00
_cell.angle_beta   90.00
_cell.angle_gamma   90.00
#
_symmetry.space_group_name_H-M   'P 1'
#
loop_
_entity.id
_entity.type
_entity.pdbx_description
1 polymer ?
#
loop_
_entity_poly.entity_id
_entity_poly.type
_entity_poly.pdbx_seq_one_letter_code
_entity_poly.pdbx_strand_id
1 'polypeptide(L)'
;MKIEENNKPDLKQDKSNDQSQKDTDIAIEKNKIQDEKNKETESLEPKNKEELNSKKVKELEEKVLRTLAEMENQRRRFEKEREEAFEFGGFSFAKESLALIDNLERAKTSLTNNKKFKENNDLPKKLEIFEILEKDLIAIFQRNNIEQIVCLNKKFDPNFHQAMLEIDDISKEPGTVVQEIQKGYTMKDRLLRPSLVGVTRFKTQDIRKEQENKENHDAK
;
A
#
# COMPACT_ATOMS: atom_id res chain seq x y z
N MET A 1 -9.55 59.52 9.69
CA MET A 1 -8.75 58.87 10.75
C MET A 1 -7.99 57.72 10.11
N LYS A 2 -6.67 57.75 10.23
CA LYS A 2 -5.65 57.07 9.43
C LYS A 2 -5.79 55.54 9.39
N ILE A 3 -5.67 55.00 8.18
CA ILE A 3 -5.48 53.60 7.86
C ILE A 3 -3.98 53.35 7.89
N GLU A 4 -3.51 52.44 8.73
CA GLU A 4 -2.13 51.93 8.70
C GLU A 4 -2.06 50.69 7.83
N GLU A 5 -1.30 50.84 6.74
CA GLU A 5 -0.82 49.75 5.89
C GLU A 5 0.21 48.90 6.65
N ASN A 6 0.01 47.62 6.75
CA ASN A 6 1.00 46.70 7.28
C ASN A 6 1.64 45.88 6.16
N ASN A 7 2.89 46.20 5.98
CA ASN A 7 3.90 45.73 5.05
C ASN A 7 4.21 44.24 5.26
N LYS A 8 4.05 43.42 4.20
CA LYS A 8 4.61 42.06 4.13
C LYS A 8 5.95 42.13 3.41
N PRO A 9 7.03 41.56 3.94
CA PRO A 9 8.28 41.45 3.19
C PRO A 9 8.23 40.33 2.18
N ASP A 10 8.56 40.63 0.93
CA ASP A 10 8.83 39.76 -0.17
C ASP A 10 10.04 38.82 0.12
N LEU A 11 9.80 37.54 0.21
CA LEU A 11 10.80 36.46 0.28
C LEU A 11 10.82 35.67 -1.06
N LYS A 12 11.22 36.34 -2.13
CA LYS A 12 11.48 35.70 -3.42
C LYS A 12 12.65 36.37 -4.13
N GLN A 13 13.87 36.20 -3.63
CA GLN A 13 15.09 36.54 -4.40
C GLN A 13 16.35 35.83 -3.91
N ASP A 14 16.36 34.51 -3.74
CA ASP A 14 17.64 33.82 -3.43
C ASP A 14 17.82 32.43 -4.04
N LYS A 15 16.96 32.02 -5.00
CA LYS A 15 17.12 30.71 -5.64
C LYS A 15 17.61 30.75 -7.09
N SER A 16 17.71 31.92 -7.72
CA SER A 16 18.12 32.04 -9.12
C SER A 16 19.64 32.21 -9.33
N ASN A 17 20.38 32.57 -8.26
CA ASN A 17 21.82 32.84 -8.38
C ASN A 17 22.71 31.61 -8.18
N ASP A 18 22.23 30.57 -7.51
CA ASP A 18 23.00 29.33 -7.23
C ASP A 18 22.97 28.34 -8.41
N GLN A 19 21.94 28.39 -9.25
CA GLN A 19 21.88 27.56 -10.48
C GLN A 19 22.74 28.13 -11.61
N SER A 20 22.82 29.45 -11.75
CA SER A 20 23.64 30.09 -12.79
C SER A 20 25.13 29.93 -12.56
N GLN A 21 25.60 29.83 -11.33
CA GLN A 21 26.99 29.57 -11.00
C GLN A 21 27.40 28.11 -11.22
N LYS A 22 26.52 27.15 -10.90
CA LYS A 22 26.77 25.71 -11.16
C LYS A 22 26.81 25.39 -12.65
N ASP A 23 25.99 26.02 -13.47
CA ASP A 23 25.97 25.82 -14.92
C ASP A 23 27.22 26.43 -15.61
N THR A 24 27.75 27.52 -15.09
CA THR A 24 29.01 28.12 -15.59
C THR A 24 30.25 27.31 -15.18
N ASP A 25 30.29 26.76 -13.97
CA ASP A 25 31.40 25.93 -13.52
C ASP A 25 31.46 24.60 -14.28
N ILE A 26 30.30 23.98 -14.56
CA ILE A 26 30.22 22.75 -15.40
C ILE A 26 30.64 23.03 -16.85
N ALA A 27 30.34 24.22 -17.40
CA ALA A 27 30.74 24.59 -18.75
C ALA A 27 32.26 24.87 -18.85
N ILE A 28 32.88 25.45 -17.83
CA ILE A 28 34.31 25.71 -17.75
C ILE A 28 35.11 24.41 -17.59
N GLU A 29 34.60 23.48 -16.78
CA GLU A 29 35.25 22.19 -16.59
C GLU A 29 35.16 21.29 -17.84
N LYS A 30 34.01 21.33 -18.56
CA LYS A 30 33.87 20.66 -19.87
C LYS A 30 34.81 21.20 -20.94
N ASN A 31 35.04 22.53 -20.98
CA ASN A 31 35.97 23.13 -21.94
C ASN A 31 37.44 22.80 -21.62
N LYS A 32 37.82 22.75 -20.34
CA LYS A 32 39.19 22.31 -19.95
C LYS A 32 39.47 20.87 -20.29
N ILE A 33 38.49 19.97 -20.12
CA ILE A 33 38.59 18.54 -20.46
C ILE A 33 38.67 18.35 -21.99
N GLN A 34 38.03 19.22 -22.78
CA GLN A 34 38.13 19.19 -24.25
C GLN A 34 39.50 19.70 -24.75
N ASP A 35 40.07 20.74 -24.13
CA ASP A 35 41.36 21.30 -24.53
C ASP A 35 42.53 20.36 -24.16
N GLU A 36 42.47 19.65 -23.07
CA GLU A 36 43.47 18.63 -22.71
C GLU A 36 43.38 17.40 -23.63
N LYS A 37 42.17 16.95 -23.98
CA LYS A 37 41.97 15.85 -24.94
C LYS A 37 42.42 16.19 -26.35
N ASN A 38 42.32 17.44 -26.78
CA ASN A 38 42.77 17.87 -28.08
C ASN A 38 44.30 17.96 -28.19
N LYS A 39 45.02 18.24 -27.09
CA LYS A 39 46.47 18.26 -27.09
C LYS A 39 47.13 16.86 -27.12
N GLU A 40 46.49 15.85 -26.56
CA GLU A 40 46.98 14.47 -26.62
C GLU A 40 46.77 13.81 -28.00
N THR A 41 45.80 14.31 -28.79
CA THR A 41 45.46 13.72 -30.11
C THR A 41 46.31 14.28 -31.26
N GLU A 42 47.03 15.39 -31.09
CA GLU A 42 47.84 15.98 -32.15
C GLU A 42 49.17 15.31 -32.43
N SER A 43 49.66 14.45 -31.54
CA SER A 43 50.98 13.81 -31.62
C SER A 43 50.99 12.34 -32.09
N LEU A 44 49.82 11.78 -32.47
CA LEU A 44 49.72 10.38 -32.91
C LEU A 44 49.71 10.25 -34.43
N GLU A 45 50.43 9.26 -34.98
CA GLU A 45 50.40 8.93 -36.41
C GLU A 45 48.97 8.63 -36.91
N PRO A 46 48.60 8.90 -38.17
CA PRO A 46 47.23 8.82 -38.68
C PRO A 46 46.59 7.44 -38.48
N LYS A 47 47.32 6.35 -38.54
CA LYS A 47 46.80 5.00 -38.32
C LYS A 47 46.35 4.75 -36.89
N ASN A 48 47.05 5.31 -35.89
CA ASN A 48 46.67 5.21 -34.50
C ASN A 48 45.41 6.03 -34.16
N LYS A 49 45.15 7.12 -34.86
CA LYS A 49 43.93 7.93 -34.68
C LYS A 49 42.66 7.21 -35.18
N GLU A 50 42.79 6.48 -36.31
CA GLU A 50 41.62 5.72 -36.83
C GLU A 50 41.28 4.54 -35.93
N GLU A 51 42.23 3.81 -35.42
CA GLU A 51 42.00 2.71 -34.46
C GLU A 51 41.41 3.22 -33.14
N LEU A 52 41.89 4.34 -32.62
CA LEU A 52 41.39 4.94 -31.37
C LEU A 52 39.92 5.46 -31.56
N ASN A 53 39.65 6.08 -32.72
CA ASN A 53 38.30 6.53 -33.04
C ASN A 53 37.34 5.34 -33.21
N SER A 54 37.76 4.27 -33.87
CA SER A 54 36.95 3.06 -34.05
C SER A 54 36.65 2.38 -32.69
N LYS A 55 37.59 2.36 -31.74
CA LYS A 55 37.36 1.87 -30.37
C LYS A 55 36.36 2.76 -29.62
N LYS A 56 36.51 4.09 -29.71
CA LYS A 56 35.57 5.04 -29.09
C LYS A 56 34.14 4.91 -29.66
N VAL A 57 34.02 4.71 -30.96
CA VAL A 57 32.70 4.48 -31.60
C VAL A 57 32.06 3.22 -31.03
N LYS A 58 32.79 2.12 -30.97
CA LYS A 58 32.27 0.86 -30.40
C LYS A 58 31.85 1.01 -28.93
N GLU A 59 32.65 1.69 -28.11
CA GLU A 59 32.31 1.97 -26.71
C GLU A 59 31.06 2.85 -26.59
N LEU A 60 30.89 3.84 -27.47
CA LEU A 60 29.70 4.68 -27.49
C LEU A 60 28.47 3.91 -27.97
N GLU A 61 28.62 3.07 -28.99
CA GLU A 61 27.54 2.20 -29.47
C GLU A 61 27.10 1.23 -28.37
N GLU A 62 28.05 0.62 -27.65
CA GLU A 62 27.71 -0.25 -26.52
C GLU A 62 27.00 0.51 -25.39
N LYS A 63 27.45 1.73 -25.07
CA LYS A 63 26.77 2.59 -24.09
C LYS A 63 25.37 2.95 -24.55
N VAL A 64 25.18 3.30 -25.82
CA VAL A 64 23.86 3.61 -26.38
C VAL A 64 22.94 2.40 -26.29
N LEU A 65 23.41 1.22 -26.68
CA LEU A 65 22.64 -0.02 -26.57
C LEU A 65 22.24 -0.31 -25.11
N ARG A 66 23.18 -0.15 -24.19
CA ARG A 66 22.89 -0.32 -22.76
C ARG A 66 21.86 0.67 -22.24
N THR A 67 22.03 1.97 -22.56
CA THR A 67 21.06 3.00 -22.13
C THR A 67 19.68 2.80 -22.76
N LEU A 68 19.60 2.35 -24.01
CA LEU A 68 18.32 1.99 -24.64
C LEU A 68 17.64 0.82 -23.92
N ALA A 69 18.41 -0.21 -23.56
CA ALA A 69 17.88 -1.34 -22.80
C ALA A 69 17.40 -0.91 -21.39
N GLU A 70 18.16 -0.06 -20.72
CA GLU A 70 17.77 0.51 -19.42
C GLU A 70 16.52 1.38 -19.53
N MET A 71 16.40 2.22 -20.57
CA MET A 71 15.21 3.03 -20.83
C MET A 71 13.97 2.16 -21.05
N GLU A 72 14.09 1.09 -21.86
CA GLU A 72 12.96 0.18 -22.09
C GLU A 72 12.54 -0.55 -20.80
N ASN A 73 13.49 -0.98 -19.97
CA ASN A 73 13.21 -1.58 -18.67
C ASN A 73 12.51 -0.58 -17.72
N GLN A 74 13.00 0.67 -17.70
CA GLN A 74 12.37 1.75 -16.92
C GLN A 74 10.96 2.05 -17.41
N ARG A 75 10.76 2.11 -18.74
CA ARG A 75 9.45 2.34 -19.34
C ARG A 75 8.43 1.29 -18.89
N ARG A 76 8.80 0.00 -19.01
CA ARG A 76 7.94 -1.12 -18.56
C ARG A 76 7.65 -1.05 -17.08
N ARG A 77 8.62 -0.66 -16.27
CA ARG A 77 8.45 -0.47 -14.84
C ARG A 77 7.46 0.67 -14.55
N PHE A 78 7.63 1.82 -15.18
CA PHE A 78 6.72 2.96 -15.00
C PHE A 78 5.29 2.67 -15.49
N GLU A 79 5.13 1.89 -16.56
CA GLU A 79 3.82 1.45 -17.01
C GLU A 79 3.11 0.64 -15.93
N LYS A 80 3.79 -0.33 -15.31
CA LYS A 80 3.26 -1.11 -14.19
C LYS A 80 2.95 -0.26 -12.96
N GLU A 81 3.89 0.59 -12.56
CA GLU A 81 3.70 1.49 -11.42
C GLU A 81 2.50 2.43 -11.64
N ARG A 82 2.28 2.89 -12.88
CA ARG A 82 1.14 3.72 -13.23
C ARG A 82 -0.17 2.93 -13.18
N GLU A 83 -0.20 1.71 -13.68
CA GLU A 83 -1.36 0.82 -13.57
C GLU A 83 -1.69 0.53 -12.11
N GLU A 84 -0.70 0.16 -11.31
CA GLU A 84 -0.87 -0.07 -9.87
C GLU A 84 -1.34 1.20 -9.14
N ALA A 85 -0.79 2.35 -9.45
CA ALA A 85 -1.22 3.62 -8.88
C ALA A 85 -2.66 3.97 -9.24
N PHE A 86 -3.10 3.66 -10.47
CA PHE A 86 -4.47 3.85 -10.89
C PHE A 86 -5.42 2.85 -10.21
N GLU A 87 -5.01 1.59 -10.11
CA GLU A 87 -5.82 0.55 -9.47
C GLU A 87 -6.00 0.74 -7.96
N PHE A 88 -4.93 1.14 -7.28
CA PHE A 88 -4.88 1.25 -5.82
C PHE A 88 -4.79 2.70 -5.32
N GLY A 89 -5.00 3.69 -6.19
CA GLY A 89 -4.93 5.10 -5.80
C GLY A 89 -5.90 5.49 -4.68
N GLY A 90 -7.04 4.80 -4.60
CA GLY A 90 -8.03 4.95 -3.54
C GLY A 90 -7.75 4.16 -2.26
N PHE A 91 -6.67 3.37 -2.18
CA PHE A 91 -6.43 2.45 -1.07
C PHE A 91 -6.40 3.13 0.31
N SER A 92 -5.67 4.23 0.44
CA SER A 92 -5.58 4.98 1.71
C SER A 92 -6.94 5.54 2.12
N PHE A 93 -7.64 6.17 1.18
CA PHE A 93 -9.00 6.69 1.42
C PHE A 93 -9.98 5.56 1.78
N ALA A 94 -9.94 4.44 1.07
CA ALA A 94 -10.77 3.28 1.36
C ALA A 94 -10.52 2.76 2.78
N LYS A 95 -9.26 2.63 3.18
CA LYS A 95 -8.87 2.18 4.53
C LYS A 95 -9.42 3.09 5.63
N GLU A 96 -9.32 4.40 5.46
CA GLU A 96 -9.86 5.37 6.41
C GLU A 96 -11.41 5.36 6.42
N SER A 97 -12.03 5.18 5.25
CA SER A 97 -13.48 5.10 5.12
C SER A 97 -14.12 3.91 5.84
N LEU A 98 -13.36 2.83 6.13
CA LEU A 98 -13.82 1.70 6.91
C LEU A 98 -14.26 2.12 8.33
N ALA A 99 -13.68 3.18 8.88
CA ALA A 99 -14.08 3.71 10.17
C ALA A 99 -15.54 4.20 10.18
N LEU A 100 -16.08 4.61 9.04
CA LEU A 100 -17.49 5.02 8.93
C LEU A 100 -18.43 3.82 9.12
N ILE A 101 -18.10 2.67 8.53
CA ILE A 101 -18.88 1.43 8.71
C ILE A 101 -18.86 1.01 10.19
N ASP A 102 -17.67 0.98 10.80
CA ASP A 102 -17.54 0.63 12.21
C ASP A 102 -18.33 1.58 13.12
N ASN A 103 -18.34 2.87 12.79
CA ASN A 103 -19.11 3.87 13.53
C ASN A 103 -20.62 3.68 13.36
N LEU A 104 -21.08 3.33 12.16
CA LEU A 104 -22.49 3.02 11.91
C LEU A 104 -22.94 1.78 12.69
N GLU A 105 -22.15 0.70 12.68
CA GLU A 105 -22.45 -0.51 13.46
C GLU A 105 -22.47 -0.23 14.98
N ARG A 106 -21.52 0.55 15.47
CA ARG A 106 -21.46 0.96 16.87
C ARG A 106 -22.65 1.85 17.24
N ALA A 107 -23.06 2.78 16.39
CA ALA A 107 -24.22 3.62 16.60
C ALA A 107 -25.51 2.77 16.63
N LYS A 108 -25.68 1.82 15.71
CA LYS A 108 -26.79 0.86 15.66
C LYS A 108 -26.86 0.04 16.95
N THR A 109 -25.73 -0.51 17.41
CA THR A 109 -25.64 -1.27 18.66
C THR A 109 -25.95 -0.41 19.87
N SER A 110 -25.48 0.83 19.93
CA SER A 110 -25.79 1.77 21.02
C SER A 110 -27.25 2.12 21.10
N LEU A 111 -27.91 2.34 19.95
CA LEU A 111 -29.35 2.61 19.91
C LEU A 111 -30.17 1.40 20.37
N THR A 112 -29.76 0.19 19.98
CA THR A 112 -30.45 -1.05 20.37
C THR A 112 -30.31 -1.36 21.85
N ASN A 113 -29.16 -1.05 22.46
CA ASN A 113 -28.84 -1.34 23.87
C ASN A 113 -29.38 -0.27 24.84
N ASN A 114 -29.69 0.93 24.37
CA ASN A 114 -30.12 2.01 25.23
C ASN A 114 -31.62 1.87 25.60
N LYS A 115 -31.89 1.62 26.90
CA LYS A 115 -33.25 1.42 27.45
C LYS A 115 -34.19 2.59 27.13
N LYS A 116 -33.69 3.85 27.12
CA LYS A 116 -34.48 5.06 26.82
C LYS A 116 -35.02 5.08 25.39
N PHE A 117 -34.34 4.44 24.45
CA PHE A 117 -34.79 4.36 23.05
C PHE A 117 -35.71 3.16 22.79
N LYS A 118 -35.64 2.09 23.63
CA LYS A 118 -36.52 0.93 23.51
C LYS A 118 -38.00 1.26 23.76
N GLU A 119 -38.28 2.28 24.58
CA GLU A 119 -39.61 2.74 24.92
C GLU A 119 -40.21 3.69 23.85
N ASN A 120 -39.38 4.18 22.92
CA ASN A 120 -39.86 5.06 21.83
C ASN A 120 -40.26 4.24 20.61
N ASN A 121 -41.50 4.47 20.13
CA ASN A 121 -42.05 3.88 18.92
C ASN A 121 -41.27 4.23 17.63
N ASP A 122 -40.31 5.17 17.70
CA ASP A 122 -39.50 5.61 16.57
C ASP A 122 -38.17 4.80 16.38
N LEU A 123 -37.87 3.88 17.30
CA LEU A 123 -36.65 3.07 17.21
C LEU A 123 -36.55 2.27 15.90
N PRO A 124 -37.60 1.55 15.44
CA PRO A 124 -37.53 0.78 14.20
C PRO A 124 -37.28 1.66 12.99
N LYS A 125 -37.87 2.84 12.90
CA LYS A 125 -37.62 3.80 11.79
C LYS A 125 -36.16 4.30 11.78
N LYS A 126 -35.59 4.57 12.95
CA LYS A 126 -34.19 4.98 13.07
C LYS A 126 -33.24 3.87 12.64
N LEU A 127 -33.51 2.64 13.03
CA LEU A 127 -32.70 1.48 12.63
C LEU A 127 -32.79 1.25 11.13
N GLU A 128 -33.94 1.41 10.51
CA GLU A 128 -34.15 1.31 9.07
C GLU A 128 -33.29 2.32 8.30
N ILE A 129 -33.19 3.56 8.80
CA ILE A 129 -32.32 4.59 8.19
C ILE A 129 -30.84 4.15 8.25
N PHE A 130 -30.38 3.61 9.37
CA PHE A 130 -29.01 3.10 9.48
C PHE A 130 -28.75 1.91 8.54
N GLU A 131 -29.74 1.03 8.35
CA GLU A 131 -29.62 -0.10 7.41
C GLU A 131 -29.55 0.36 5.95
N ILE A 132 -30.27 1.39 5.59
CA ILE A 132 -30.20 1.98 4.24
C ILE A 132 -28.82 2.59 4.02
N LEU A 133 -28.31 3.40 4.97
CA LEU A 133 -26.99 4.00 4.88
C LEU A 133 -25.86 2.94 4.82
N GLU A 134 -25.97 1.87 5.61
CA GLU A 134 -25.01 0.76 5.58
C GLU A 134 -25.02 0.07 4.20
N LYS A 135 -26.21 -0.22 3.66
CA LYS A 135 -26.35 -0.83 2.33
C LYS A 135 -25.78 0.05 1.21
N ASP A 136 -26.07 1.35 1.25
CA ASP A 136 -25.56 2.29 0.26
C ASP A 136 -24.02 2.38 0.31
N LEU A 137 -23.46 2.42 1.51
CA LEU A 137 -22.01 2.47 1.71
C LEU A 137 -21.32 1.17 1.22
N ILE A 138 -21.92 0.02 1.54
CA ILE A 138 -21.43 -1.29 1.04
C ILE A 138 -21.52 -1.33 -0.49
N ALA A 139 -22.60 -0.83 -1.09
CA ALA A 139 -22.75 -0.78 -2.54
C ALA A 139 -21.68 0.12 -3.21
N ILE A 140 -21.33 1.25 -2.57
CA ILE A 140 -20.23 2.11 -3.03
C ILE A 140 -18.90 1.36 -2.95
N PHE A 141 -18.66 0.63 -1.88
CA PHE A 141 -17.43 -0.16 -1.71
C PHE A 141 -17.32 -1.26 -2.77
N GLN A 142 -18.38 -2.00 -3.02
CA GLN A 142 -18.42 -3.03 -4.06
C GLN A 142 -18.10 -2.47 -5.46
N ARG A 143 -18.63 -1.27 -5.80
CA ARG A 143 -18.30 -0.60 -7.07
C ARG A 143 -16.81 -0.24 -7.19
N ASN A 144 -16.13 -0.05 -6.06
CA ASN A 144 -14.70 0.22 -5.99
C ASN A 144 -13.86 -1.06 -5.77
N ASN A 145 -14.45 -2.25 -5.98
CA ASN A 145 -13.81 -3.55 -5.77
C ASN A 145 -13.30 -3.75 -4.33
N ILE A 146 -14.05 -3.22 -3.37
CA ILE A 146 -13.80 -3.44 -1.94
C ILE A 146 -14.84 -4.46 -1.46
N GLU A 147 -14.35 -5.60 -0.98
CA GLU A 147 -15.18 -6.70 -0.53
C GLU A 147 -14.95 -7.03 0.94
N GLN A 148 -16.02 -7.43 1.62
CA GLN A 148 -15.93 -7.88 3.00
C GLN A 148 -15.39 -9.31 3.06
N ILE A 149 -14.47 -9.56 3.99
CA ILE A 149 -13.95 -10.89 4.26
C ILE A 149 -15.01 -11.68 5.06
N VAL A 150 -15.51 -12.75 4.48
CA VAL A 150 -16.45 -13.64 5.17
C VAL A 150 -15.66 -14.66 5.98
N CYS A 151 -15.61 -14.48 7.31
CA CYS A 151 -14.78 -15.28 8.21
C CYS A 151 -15.58 -16.21 9.13
N LEU A 152 -16.85 -15.93 9.43
CA LEU A 152 -17.65 -16.71 10.37
C LEU A 152 -17.77 -18.19 9.93
N ASN A 153 -17.55 -19.10 10.89
CA ASN A 153 -17.56 -20.55 10.70
C ASN A 153 -16.53 -21.10 9.71
N LYS A 154 -15.51 -20.29 9.38
CA LYS A 154 -14.37 -20.75 8.57
C LYS A 154 -13.15 -20.99 9.43
N LYS A 155 -12.19 -21.75 8.93
CA LYS A 155 -10.88 -21.89 9.57
C LYS A 155 -10.15 -20.57 9.60
N PHE A 156 -9.42 -20.32 10.66
CA PHE A 156 -8.58 -19.15 10.82
C PHE A 156 -7.47 -19.13 9.76
N ASP A 157 -7.36 -18.01 9.03
CA ASP A 157 -6.29 -17.76 8.07
C ASP A 157 -5.52 -16.51 8.48
N PRO A 158 -4.22 -16.62 8.83
CA PRO A 158 -3.41 -15.48 9.29
C PRO A 158 -3.27 -14.37 8.23
N ASN A 159 -3.49 -14.66 6.94
CA ASN A 159 -3.38 -13.66 5.88
C ASN A 159 -4.55 -12.67 5.89
N PHE A 160 -5.73 -13.10 6.34
CA PHE A 160 -6.98 -12.33 6.30
C PHE A 160 -7.58 -12.05 7.67
N HIS A 161 -7.21 -12.83 8.69
CA HIS A 161 -7.81 -12.76 10.00
C HIS A 161 -6.77 -12.44 11.08
N GLN A 162 -7.18 -11.69 12.08
CA GLN A 162 -6.40 -11.43 13.28
C GLN A 162 -7.19 -11.93 14.49
N ALA A 163 -6.68 -12.97 15.15
CA ALA A 163 -7.29 -13.52 16.36
C ALA A 163 -7.05 -12.55 17.53
N MET A 164 -8.14 -12.15 18.19
CA MET A 164 -8.12 -11.27 19.37
C MET A 164 -8.55 -11.99 20.62
N LEU A 165 -9.44 -12.97 20.50
CA LEU A 165 -10.00 -13.73 21.60
C LEU A 165 -9.97 -15.23 21.29
N GLU A 166 -9.70 -16.02 22.31
CA GLU A 166 -9.92 -17.47 22.29
C GLU A 166 -11.22 -17.78 23.03
N ILE A 167 -12.10 -18.54 22.40
CA ILE A 167 -13.42 -18.90 22.91
C ILE A 167 -13.48 -20.41 23.07
N ASP A 168 -13.91 -20.87 24.26
CA ASP A 168 -14.13 -22.29 24.50
C ASP A 168 -15.48 -22.71 23.92
N ASP A 169 -15.49 -23.18 22.68
CA ASP A 169 -16.69 -23.77 22.05
C ASP A 169 -16.41 -25.21 21.65
N ILE A 170 -17.11 -26.13 22.36
CA ILE A 170 -16.96 -27.57 22.18
C ILE A 170 -17.64 -28.06 20.92
N SER A 171 -18.55 -27.27 20.34
CA SER A 171 -19.36 -27.66 19.18
C SER A 171 -18.61 -27.49 17.85
N LYS A 172 -17.47 -26.77 17.86
CA LYS A 172 -16.71 -26.44 16.64
C LYS A 172 -15.28 -26.97 16.72
N GLU A 173 -14.70 -27.20 15.54
CA GLU A 173 -13.30 -27.62 15.44
C GLU A 173 -12.37 -26.54 15.98
N PRO A 174 -11.24 -26.90 16.62
CA PRO A 174 -10.22 -25.97 17.04
C PRO A 174 -9.70 -25.11 15.88
N GLY A 175 -9.48 -23.81 16.17
CA GLY A 175 -9.03 -22.87 15.13
C GLY A 175 -10.13 -22.40 14.17
N THR A 176 -11.41 -22.65 14.50
CA THR A 176 -12.53 -22.13 13.73
C THR A 176 -12.92 -20.74 14.25
N VAL A 177 -13.23 -19.81 13.35
CA VAL A 177 -13.75 -18.48 13.69
C VAL A 177 -15.20 -18.61 14.17
N VAL A 178 -15.45 -18.29 15.42
CA VAL A 178 -16.79 -18.35 16.03
C VAL A 178 -17.44 -16.99 16.14
N GLN A 179 -16.66 -15.94 16.25
CA GLN A 179 -17.15 -14.58 16.41
C GLN A 179 -16.32 -13.62 15.57
N GLU A 180 -16.97 -12.70 14.88
CA GLU A 180 -16.36 -11.55 14.22
C GLU A 180 -16.56 -10.32 15.11
N ILE A 181 -15.45 -9.72 15.60
CA ILE A 181 -15.46 -8.54 16.45
C ILE A 181 -15.47 -7.29 15.58
N GLN A 182 -14.72 -7.32 14.48
CA GLN A 182 -14.62 -6.24 13.52
C GLN A 182 -14.48 -6.82 12.12
N LYS A 183 -15.27 -6.33 11.19
CA LYS A 183 -15.27 -6.79 9.80
C LYS A 183 -13.98 -6.43 9.09
N GLY A 184 -13.39 -7.39 8.40
CA GLY A 184 -12.24 -7.21 7.52
C GLY A 184 -12.67 -6.89 6.08
N TYR A 185 -11.78 -6.24 5.35
CA TYR A 185 -12.02 -5.86 3.95
C TYR A 185 -10.78 -6.02 3.10
N THR A 186 -10.99 -6.41 1.86
CA THR A 186 -9.96 -6.44 0.80
C THR A 186 -10.35 -5.48 -0.31
N MET A 187 -9.35 -4.93 -1.00
CA MET A 187 -9.53 -4.17 -2.22
C MET A 187 -8.84 -4.93 -3.34
N LYS A 188 -9.63 -5.55 -4.23
CA LYS A 188 -9.11 -6.54 -5.17
C LYS A 188 -8.29 -7.61 -4.42
N ASP A 189 -7.01 -7.76 -4.76
CA ASP A 189 -6.09 -8.72 -4.15
C ASP A 189 -5.34 -8.18 -2.93
N ARG A 190 -5.53 -6.91 -2.57
CA ARG A 190 -4.84 -6.28 -1.43
C ARG A 190 -5.71 -6.23 -0.19
N LEU A 191 -5.14 -6.64 0.94
CA LEU A 191 -5.77 -6.53 2.23
C LEU A 191 -5.82 -5.07 2.69
N LEU A 192 -7.03 -4.51 2.90
CA LEU A 192 -7.23 -3.19 3.52
C LEU A 192 -7.10 -3.27 5.02
N ARG A 193 -7.81 -4.25 5.61
CA ARG A 193 -7.83 -4.50 7.05
C ARG A 193 -8.22 -5.95 7.32
N PRO A 194 -7.49 -6.69 8.17
CA PRO A 194 -7.89 -8.04 8.58
C PRO A 194 -9.19 -8.02 9.39
N SER A 195 -9.96 -9.10 9.34
CA SER A 195 -11.07 -9.30 10.27
C SER A 195 -10.53 -9.59 11.66
N LEU A 196 -11.00 -8.83 12.67
CA LEU A 196 -10.73 -9.17 14.07
C LEU A 196 -11.71 -10.23 14.54
N VAL A 197 -11.19 -11.38 14.93
CA VAL A 197 -12.01 -12.57 15.19
C VAL A 197 -11.73 -13.21 16.54
N GLY A 198 -12.76 -13.87 17.08
CA GLY A 198 -12.63 -14.85 18.16
C GLY A 198 -12.57 -16.25 17.56
N VAL A 199 -11.57 -17.01 17.94
CA VAL A 199 -11.32 -18.37 17.45
C VAL A 199 -11.53 -19.41 18.56
N THR A 200 -11.92 -20.62 18.16
CA THR A 200 -12.01 -21.74 19.09
C THR A 200 -10.62 -22.13 19.58
N ARG A 201 -10.51 -22.36 20.90
CA ARG A 201 -9.28 -22.75 21.55
C ARG A 201 -8.84 -24.14 21.09
N PHE A 202 -7.54 -24.28 20.80
CA PHE A 202 -6.92 -25.59 20.63
C PHE A 202 -6.85 -26.29 22.00
N LYS A 203 -7.62 -27.35 22.20
CA LYS A 203 -7.48 -28.14 23.42
C LYS A 203 -6.13 -28.85 23.41
N THR A 204 -5.29 -28.54 24.35
CA THR A 204 -3.98 -29.18 24.55
C THR A 204 -4.11 -30.70 24.78
N GLN A 205 -5.30 -31.20 25.09
CA GLN A 205 -5.59 -32.63 25.25
C GLN A 205 -5.66 -33.39 23.93
N ASP A 206 -6.05 -32.74 22.81
CA ASP A 206 -6.13 -33.41 21.52
C ASP A 206 -4.75 -33.57 20.90
N ILE A 207 -3.83 -32.64 21.18
CA ILE A 207 -2.44 -32.74 20.73
C ILE A 207 -1.71 -33.89 21.43
N ARG A 208 -1.98 -34.11 22.71
CA ARG A 208 -1.40 -35.24 23.47
C ARG A 208 -1.90 -36.59 22.97
N LYS A 209 -3.19 -36.70 22.64
CA LYS A 209 -3.78 -37.94 22.09
C LYS A 209 -3.28 -38.26 20.68
N GLU A 210 -3.04 -37.26 19.85
CA GLU A 210 -2.43 -37.48 18.53
C GLU A 210 -0.96 -37.86 18.63
N GLN A 211 -0.23 -37.35 19.59
CA GLN A 211 1.16 -37.74 19.85
C GLN A 211 1.24 -39.15 20.43
N GLU A 212 0.42 -39.50 21.41
CA GLU A 212 0.33 -40.87 21.97
C GLU A 212 -0.11 -41.90 20.92
N ASN A 213 -1.04 -41.55 20.02
CA ASN A 213 -1.44 -42.42 18.92
C ASN A 213 -0.36 -42.63 17.87
N LYS A 214 0.48 -41.63 17.61
CA LYS A 214 1.62 -41.75 16.68
C LYS A 214 2.74 -42.59 17.28
N GLU A 215 3.08 -42.40 18.56
CA GLU A 215 4.09 -43.20 19.25
C GLU A 215 3.70 -44.68 19.40
N ASN A 216 2.40 -44.97 19.55
CA ASN A 216 1.90 -46.36 19.58
C ASN A 216 1.79 -46.99 18.19
N HIS A 217 1.84 -46.26 17.11
CA HIS A 217 1.79 -46.81 15.74
C HIS A 217 3.19 -47.13 15.20
N ASP A 218 4.20 -46.39 15.64
CA ASP A 218 5.61 -46.60 15.28
C ASP A 218 6.30 -47.70 16.14
N ALA A 219 5.62 -48.18 17.19
CA ALA A 219 6.12 -49.22 18.09
C ALA A 219 5.60 -50.63 17.76
N LYS A 220 4.94 -50.82 16.61
CA LYS A 220 4.43 -52.10 16.13
C LYS A 220 4.99 -52.43 14.74
#